data_f514ea55915a509cf9510116a0248946
#
_entry.id   f514ea55915a509cf9510116a0248946
#
_cell.length_a   1.000
_cell.length_b   1.000
_cell.length_c   1.000
_cell.angle_alpha   90.00
_cell.angle_beta   90.00
_cell.angle_gamma   90.00
#
_symmetry.space_group_name_H-M   'P 1'
#
loop_
_entity.id
_entity.type
_entity.pdbx_description
1 polymer ?
#
loop_
_entity_poly.entity_id
_entity_poly.type
_entity_poly.pdbx_seq_one_letter_code
_entity_poly.pdbx_strand_id
1 'polypeptide(L)'
;MSKYIMGIESSCDDTGVSIIKDDKELLANVVSSQIDVHAKYGGVMPEIASRLHAENITICIEKALNDAGITFKDLSAVAVTSGPGLIGALHVGLQAAKTISMVYDIPLISVHHLAGHIYANNFEGEIKYPCLALIVSGGNSEIVYMEDELKFKVIGQTIDDAIGECIDKVARIMGLPYPGGPHIDKMAKLGNNVYKLPIPKDDGSCNFSFSGLKTAVINLVHKMEQNDTEYDKNDLACSFQTIAFEQIFNKFIRALSQVDVKQVVLGGGVSANSYLRSEIVNRVKAFNPDIEVMVPSLWCCMDNAAMIALVGSKMYDLKKFASLDISSNPDFDIEDFNND
;
A
#
# COMPACT_ATOMS: atom_id res chain seq x y z
N MET A 1 -24.41 20.33 -9.07
CA MET A 1 -24.01 20.39 -7.64
C MET A 1 -22.63 19.77 -7.56
N SER A 2 -21.75 20.29 -6.70
CA SER A 2 -20.44 19.66 -6.49
C SER A 2 -20.60 18.29 -5.83
N LYS A 3 -19.77 17.34 -6.20
CA LYS A 3 -19.72 15.98 -5.67
C LYS A 3 -18.69 15.92 -4.55
N TYR A 4 -19.10 15.61 -3.32
CA TYR A 4 -18.20 15.44 -2.18
C TYR A 4 -18.18 13.99 -1.75
N ILE A 5 -17.02 13.36 -1.81
CA ILE A 5 -16.84 11.98 -1.37
C ILE A 5 -15.96 11.96 -0.13
N MET A 6 -16.49 11.40 0.97
CA MET A 6 -15.69 11.08 2.14
C MET A 6 -15.06 9.71 1.96
N GLY A 7 -13.75 9.62 2.12
CA GLY A 7 -13.01 8.35 2.21
C GLY A 7 -12.70 8.03 3.66
N ILE A 8 -12.78 6.76 4.04
CA ILE A 8 -12.38 6.23 5.35
C ILE A 8 -11.42 5.07 5.15
N GLU A 9 -10.23 5.16 5.76
CA GLU A 9 -9.21 4.12 5.74
C GLU A 9 -8.85 3.71 7.17
N SER A 10 -8.92 2.42 7.46
CA SER A 10 -8.57 1.86 8.77
C SER A 10 -8.07 0.42 8.68
N SER A 11 -7.48 0.02 7.55
CA SER A 11 -7.14 -1.39 7.30
C SER A 11 -5.98 -1.93 8.14
N CYS A 12 -5.09 -1.07 8.64
CA CYS A 12 -3.88 -1.48 9.38
C CYS A 12 -3.67 -0.65 10.65
N ASP A 13 -2.76 0.31 10.63
CA ASP A 13 -2.35 1.10 11.80
C ASP A 13 -2.46 2.63 11.61
N ASP A 14 -3.08 3.06 10.53
CA ASP A 14 -3.39 4.46 10.28
C ASP A 14 -4.90 4.68 10.18
N THR A 15 -5.45 5.57 11.03
CA THR A 15 -6.86 6.00 10.93
C THR A 15 -6.93 7.21 10.01
N GLY A 16 -7.42 7.01 8.79
CA GLY A 16 -7.54 8.04 7.78
C GLY A 16 -8.98 8.46 7.52
N VAL A 17 -9.22 9.77 7.36
CA VAL A 17 -10.45 10.32 6.82
C VAL A 17 -10.11 11.46 5.88
N SER A 18 -10.64 11.40 4.65
CA SER A 18 -10.40 12.42 3.63
C SER A 18 -11.68 12.84 2.95
N ILE A 19 -11.68 14.04 2.41
CA ILE A 19 -12.80 14.56 1.61
C ILE A 19 -12.24 15.10 0.31
N ILE A 20 -12.75 14.56 -0.79
CA ILE A 20 -12.48 15.08 -2.13
C ILE A 20 -13.73 15.69 -2.72
N LYS A 21 -13.51 16.68 -3.59
CA LYS A 21 -14.55 17.33 -4.35
C LYS A 21 -14.30 17.14 -5.84
N ASP A 22 -15.37 16.92 -6.60
CA ASP A 22 -15.36 16.86 -8.08
C ASP A 22 -14.17 16.05 -8.62
N ASP A 23 -14.13 14.76 -8.30
CA ASP A 23 -13.20 13.70 -8.70
C ASP A 23 -11.83 13.69 -8.01
N LYS A 24 -11.16 14.81 -7.80
CA LYS A 24 -9.79 14.79 -7.27
C LYS A 24 -9.36 16.01 -6.47
N GLU A 25 -10.19 17.05 -6.35
CA GLU A 25 -9.84 18.21 -5.53
C GLU A 25 -9.82 17.78 -4.05
N LEU A 26 -8.64 17.63 -3.47
CA LEU A 26 -8.46 17.20 -2.09
C LEU A 26 -8.75 18.38 -1.14
N LEU A 27 -9.86 18.32 -0.40
CA LEU A 27 -10.25 19.37 0.55
C LEU A 27 -9.71 19.09 1.95
N ALA A 28 -9.66 17.81 2.34
CA ALA A 28 -9.14 17.40 3.64
C ALA A 28 -8.48 16.01 3.52
N ASN A 29 -7.37 15.83 4.23
CA ASN A 29 -6.71 14.52 4.39
C ASN A 29 -6.17 14.42 5.82
N VAL A 30 -6.93 13.79 6.69
CA VAL A 30 -6.61 13.63 8.11
C VAL A 30 -6.13 12.20 8.32
N VAL A 31 -4.94 12.05 8.88
CA VAL A 31 -4.37 10.75 9.24
C VAL A 31 -3.94 10.80 10.72
N SER A 32 -4.40 9.84 11.50
CA SER A 32 -3.95 9.58 12.87
C SER A 32 -3.13 8.29 12.86
N SER A 33 -1.80 8.43 12.80
CA SER A 33 -0.88 7.30 12.74
C SER A 33 -0.64 6.72 14.13
N GLN A 34 -0.52 5.40 14.19
CA GLN A 34 -0.27 4.62 15.40
C GLN A 34 1.18 4.12 15.48
N ILE A 35 2.05 4.56 14.54
CA ILE A 35 3.45 4.10 14.42
C ILE A 35 4.19 4.17 15.77
N ASP A 36 4.08 5.29 16.50
CA ASP A 36 4.77 5.49 17.77
C ASP A 36 4.34 4.49 18.87
N VAL A 37 3.11 4.01 18.80
CA VAL A 37 2.60 2.99 19.72
C VAL A 37 3.14 1.63 19.32
N HIS A 38 3.04 1.27 18.04
CA HIS A 38 3.45 -0.03 17.50
C HIS A 38 4.97 -0.21 17.49
N ALA A 39 5.74 0.87 17.37
CA ALA A 39 7.20 0.84 17.47
C ALA A 39 7.69 0.20 18.81
N LYS A 40 6.94 0.38 19.89
CA LYS A 40 7.26 -0.23 21.19
C LYS A 40 7.17 -1.76 21.20
N TYR A 41 6.42 -2.33 20.26
CA TYR A 41 6.21 -3.77 20.09
C TYR A 41 7.04 -4.34 18.94
N GLY A 42 7.69 -3.47 18.15
CA GLY A 42 8.46 -3.88 16.96
C GLY A 42 7.61 -4.32 15.78
N GLY A 43 6.35 -3.87 15.71
CA GLY A 43 5.39 -4.15 14.64
C GLY A 43 3.95 -3.96 15.08
N VAL A 44 3.02 -4.01 14.14
CA VAL A 44 1.60 -3.78 14.39
C VAL A 44 1.01 -4.87 15.29
N MET A 45 0.28 -4.44 16.33
CA MET A 45 -0.47 -5.30 17.23
C MET A 45 -1.98 -5.15 16.91
N PRO A 46 -2.64 -6.15 16.30
CA PRO A 46 -4.00 -6.00 15.77
C PRO A 46 -5.05 -5.54 16.81
N GLU A 47 -4.99 -6.04 18.04
CA GLU A 47 -5.92 -5.63 19.08
C GLU A 47 -5.72 -4.17 19.51
N ILE A 48 -4.47 -3.71 19.59
CA ILE A 48 -4.14 -2.32 19.90
C ILE A 48 -4.59 -1.42 18.76
N ALA A 49 -4.30 -1.81 17.51
CA ALA A 49 -4.71 -1.07 16.33
C ALA A 49 -6.23 -0.84 16.33
N SER A 50 -7.02 -1.90 16.53
CA SER A 50 -8.48 -1.81 16.56
C SER A 50 -9.01 -0.85 17.62
N ARG A 51 -8.42 -0.84 18.83
CA ARG A 51 -8.81 0.08 19.90
C ARG A 51 -8.49 1.53 19.57
N LEU A 52 -7.29 1.78 19.04
CA LEU A 52 -6.88 3.13 18.64
C LEU A 52 -7.71 3.67 17.46
N HIS A 53 -8.10 2.82 16.51
CA HIS A 53 -9.06 3.23 15.48
C HIS A 53 -10.40 3.67 16.09
N ALA A 54 -10.94 2.89 17.06
CA ALA A 54 -12.21 3.24 17.71
C ALA A 54 -12.12 4.56 18.50
N GLU A 55 -10.97 4.87 19.10
CA GLU A 55 -10.73 6.13 19.80
C GLU A 55 -10.60 7.31 18.84
N ASN A 56 -9.99 7.13 17.67
CA ASN A 56 -9.61 8.21 16.77
C ASN A 56 -10.61 8.49 15.62
N ILE A 57 -11.42 7.51 15.22
CA ILE A 57 -12.23 7.61 14.01
C ILE A 57 -13.18 8.84 14.01
N THR A 58 -13.88 9.08 15.13
CA THR A 58 -14.79 10.22 15.26
C THR A 58 -14.05 11.55 15.19
N ILE A 59 -12.89 11.61 15.84
CA ILE A 59 -12.03 12.81 15.84
C ILE A 59 -11.54 13.13 14.43
N CYS A 60 -11.12 12.09 13.68
CA CYS A 60 -10.68 12.24 12.30
C CYS A 60 -11.82 12.69 11.38
N ILE A 61 -13.04 12.15 11.55
CA ILE A 61 -14.22 12.53 10.77
C ILE A 61 -14.58 14.00 11.02
N GLU A 62 -14.70 14.40 12.28
CA GLU A 62 -15.01 15.80 12.63
C GLU A 62 -13.96 16.77 12.09
N LYS A 63 -12.69 16.42 12.25
CA LYS A 63 -11.59 17.24 11.72
C LYS A 63 -11.64 17.34 10.20
N ALA A 64 -11.88 16.24 9.48
CA ALA A 64 -11.95 16.26 8.02
C ALA A 64 -13.10 17.14 7.50
N LEU A 65 -14.28 17.10 8.11
CA LEU A 65 -15.40 17.96 7.77
C LEU A 65 -15.08 19.43 8.03
N ASN A 66 -14.47 19.73 9.17
CA ASN A 66 -14.07 21.09 9.53
C ASN A 66 -13.00 21.64 8.57
N ASP A 67 -11.97 20.85 8.26
CA ASP A 67 -10.90 21.25 7.35
C ASP A 67 -11.44 21.48 5.92
N ALA A 68 -12.44 20.68 5.49
CA ALA A 68 -13.11 20.83 4.21
C ALA A 68 -14.17 21.97 4.19
N GLY A 69 -14.57 22.48 5.33
CA GLY A 69 -15.59 23.54 5.45
C GLY A 69 -16.99 23.08 5.05
N ILE A 70 -17.32 21.79 5.22
CA ILE A 70 -18.61 21.18 4.87
C ILE A 70 -19.22 20.43 6.05
N THR A 71 -20.45 19.98 5.89
CA THR A 71 -21.19 19.15 6.85
C THR A 71 -21.51 17.78 6.24
N PHE A 72 -21.97 16.84 7.06
CA PHE A 72 -22.43 15.54 6.56
C PHE A 72 -23.55 15.64 5.50
N LYS A 73 -24.36 16.69 5.52
CA LYS A 73 -25.47 16.90 4.57
C LYS A 73 -24.99 17.28 3.16
N ASP A 74 -23.74 17.74 3.05
CA ASP A 74 -23.14 18.13 1.78
C ASP A 74 -22.50 16.92 1.07
N LEU A 75 -22.29 15.81 1.80
CA LEU A 75 -21.68 14.59 1.24
C LEU A 75 -22.59 13.92 0.20
N SER A 76 -21.99 13.52 -0.90
CA SER A 76 -22.65 12.73 -1.97
C SER A 76 -22.59 11.24 -1.69
N ALA A 77 -21.52 10.77 -1.05
CA ALA A 77 -21.34 9.36 -0.64
C ALA A 77 -20.23 9.25 0.41
N VAL A 78 -20.20 8.10 1.08
CA VAL A 78 -19.09 7.68 1.93
C VAL A 78 -18.46 6.41 1.36
N ALA A 79 -17.16 6.46 1.09
CA ALA A 79 -16.34 5.34 0.63
C ALA A 79 -15.48 4.83 1.79
N VAL A 80 -15.36 3.52 1.93
CA VAL A 80 -14.61 2.92 3.03
C VAL A 80 -13.86 1.69 2.58
N THR A 81 -12.67 1.48 3.10
CA THR A 81 -11.93 0.24 2.91
C THR A 81 -12.65 -0.91 3.58
N SER A 82 -13.09 -1.87 2.77
CA SER A 82 -13.73 -3.11 3.23
C SER A 82 -12.74 -4.27 3.37
N GLY A 83 -11.56 -4.16 2.76
CA GLY A 83 -10.46 -5.12 2.76
C GLY A 83 -9.47 -4.89 1.62
N PRO A 84 -8.38 -5.66 1.62
CA PRO A 84 -7.87 -6.50 2.71
C PRO A 84 -7.36 -5.69 3.91
N GLY A 85 -7.09 -6.38 5.05
CA GLY A 85 -6.53 -5.74 6.23
C GLY A 85 -6.85 -6.45 7.55
N LEU A 86 -6.54 -5.81 8.65
CA LEU A 86 -6.80 -6.34 10.00
C LEU A 86 -8.30 -6.28 10.29
N ILE A 87 -8.93 -7.43 10.51
CA ILE A 87 -10.40 -7.54 10.64
C ILE A 87 -11.01 -6.59 11.67
N GLY A 88 -10.39 -6.45 12.85
CA GLY A 88 -10.89 -5.55 13.89
C GLY A 88 -10.74 -4.07 13.53
N ALA A 89 -9.68 -3.72 12.83
CA ALA A 89 -9.41 -2.36 12.34
C ALA A 89 -10.38 -1.99 11.21
N LEU A 90 -10.54 -2.86 10.20
CA LEU A 90 -11.53 -2.72 9.12
C LEU A 90 -12.95 -2.50 9.65
N HIS A 91 -13.33 -3.26 10.70
CA HIS A 91 -14.67 -3.12 11.30
C HIS A 91 -14.95 -1.72 11.83
N VAL A 92 -13.95 -1.04 12.41
CA VAL A 92 -14.17 0.31 12.95
C VAL A 92 -14.53 1.29 11.83
N GLY A 93 -13.74 1.34 10.75
CA GLY A 93 -14.02 2.21 9.61
C GLY A 93 -15.34 1.87 8.94
N LEU A 94 -15.60 0.58 8.72
CA LEU A 94 -16.84 0.12 8.08
C LEU A 94 -18.09 0.48 8.90
N GLN A 95 -18.06 0.33 10.23
CA GLN A 95 -19.20 0.71 11.07
C GLN A 95 -19.40 2.24 11.09
N ALA A 96 -18.34 3.03 11.09
CA ALA A 96 -18.43 4.48 10.97
C ALA A 96 -19.09 4.88 9.63
N ALA A 97 -18.62 4.32 8.51
CA ALA A 97 -19.17 4.58 7.18
C ALA A 97 -20.65 4.18 7.07
N LYS A 98 -21.01 2.99 7.54
CA LYS A 98 -22.42 2.51 7.58
C LYS A 98 -23.31 3.45 8.39
N THR A 99 -22.82 3.91 9.53
CA THR A 99 -23.58 4.84 10.39
C THR A 99 -23.85 6.16 9.67
N ILE A 100 -22.83 6.74 9.01
CA ILE A 100 -22.96 7.98 8.23
C ILE A 100 -23.94 7.77 7.08
N SER A 101 -23.76 6.68 6.30
CA SER A 101 -24.66 6.34 5.19
C SER A 101 -26.11 6.22 5.63
N MET A 102 -26.37 5.50 6.70
CA MET A 102 -27.73 5.27 7.23
C MET A 102 -28.36 6.55 7.78
N VAL A 103 -27.62 7.37 8.52
CA VAL A 103 -28.16 8.57 9.20
C VAL A 103 -28.45 9.69 8.21
N TYR A 104 -27.63 9.83 7.18
CA TYR A 104 -27.75 10.92 6.21
C TYR A 104 -28.36 10.49 4.88
N ASP A 105 -28.77 9.20 4.75
CA ASP A 105 -29.37 8.61 3.55
C ASP A 105 -28.52 8.84 2.29
N ILE A 106 -27.22 8.61 2.41
CA ILE A 106 -26.25 8.75 1.33
C ILE A 106 -25.64 7.39 0.97
N PRO A 107 -25.23 7.15 -0.30
CA PRO A 107 -24.65 5.89 -0.72
C PRO A 107 -23.41 5.49 0.09
N LEU A 108 -23.31 4.19 0.42
CA LEU A 108 -22.12 3.54 0.93
C LEU A 108 -21.36 2.93 -0.25
N ILE A 109 -20.03 3.11 -0.27
CA ILE A 109 -19.16 2.54 -1.30
C ILE A 109 -18.08 1.69 -0.63
N SER A 110 -18.06 0.41 -0.97
CA SER A 110 -17.04 -0.54 -0.55
C SER A 110 -15.82 -0.39 -1.45
N VAL A 111 -14.64 -0.20 -0.89
CA VAL A 111 -13.40 0.01 -1.64
C VAL A 111 -12.35 -1.01 -1.24
N HIS A 112 -11.67 -1.56 -2.23
CA HIS A 112 -10.51 -2.42 -2.04
C HIS A 112 -9.26 -1.59 -1.72
N HIS A 113 -8.56 -1.89 -0.64
CA HIS A 113 -7.38 -1.16 -0.17
C HIS A 113 -6.29 -1.01 -1.25
N LEU A 114 -5.95 -2.10 -1.95
CA LEU A 114 -4.90 -2.05 -2.98
C LEU A 114 -5.35 -1.28 -4.23
N ALA A 115 -6.64 -1.28 -4.55
CA ALA A 115 -7.17 -0.40 -5.58
C ALA A 115 -6.95 1.07 -5.18
N GLY A 116 -7.13 1.41 -3.90
CA GLY A 116 -6.77 2.73 -3.36
C GLY A 116 -5.33 3.10 -3.70
N HIS A 117 -4.36 2.25 -3.39
CA HIS A 117 -2.95 2.52 -3.71
C HIS A 117 -2.66 2.71 -5.20
N ILE A 118 -3.34 1.98 -6.08
CA ILE A 118 -3.21 2.20 -7.53
C ILE A 118 -3.76 3.57 -7.90
N TYR A 119 -4.98 3.87 -7.46
CA TYR A 119 -5.68 5.12 -7.80
C TYR A 119 -5.10 6.36 -7.14
N ALA A 120 -4.31 6.23 -6.06
CA ALA A 120 -3.56 7.35 -5.48
C ALA A 120 -2.67 8.07 -6.50
N ASN A 121 -2.23 7.37 -7.55
CA ASN A 121 -1.49 7.96 -8.66
C ASN A 121 -2.29 9.02 -9.43
N ASN A 122 -3.62 9.03 -9.37
CA ASN A 122 -4.44 10.05 -10.01
C ASN A 122 -4.26 11.45 -9.42
N PHE A 123 -3.65 11.59 -8.25
CA PHE A 123 -3.23 12.91 -7.74
C PHE A 123 -2.04 13.48 -8.51
N GLU A 124 -1.19 12.63 -9.12
CA GLU A 124 -0.04 13.04 -9.94
C GLU A 124 -0.45 13.25 -11.40
N GLY A 125 -1.38 12.46 -11.90
CA GLY A 125 -1.83 12.47 -13.27
C GLY A 125 -2.90 11.42 -13.53
N GLU A 126 -3.44 11.39 -14.72
CA GLU A 126 -4.45 10.40 -15.10
C GLU A 126 -3.80 9.06 -15.43
N ILE A 127 -4.34 7.96 -14.87
CA ILE A 127 -3.91 6.61 -15.22
C ILE A 127 -4.36 6.28 -16.64
N LYS A 128 -3.43 5.82 -17.46
CA LYS A 128 -3.65 5.46 -18.89
C LYS A 128 -3.73 3.95 -19.04
N TYR A 129 -4.87 3.46 -19.46
CA TYR A 129 -5.10 2.03 -19.68
C TYR A 129 -4.71 1.58 -21.09
N PRO A 130 -4.26 0.33 -21.31
CA PRO A 130 -3.92 -0.64 -20.25
C PRO A 130 -2.70 -0.21 -19.44
N CYS A 131 -2.65 -0.55 -18.15
CA CYS A 131 -1.49 -0.29 -17.31
C CYS A 131 -1.09 -1.51 -16.48
N LEU A 132 0.16 -1.51 -15.99
CA LEU A 132 0.68 -2.50 -15.06
C LEU A 132 1.06 -1.80 -13.76
N ALA A 133 0.44 -2.21 -12.66
CA ALA A 133 0.71 -1.68 -11.33
C ALA A 133 1.67 -2.61 -10.56
N LEU A 134 2.66 -2.03 -9.88
CA LEU A 134 3.46 -2.71 -8.88
C LEU A 134 3.02 -2.21 -7.50
N ILE A 135 2.38 -3.08 -6.74
CA ILE A 135 1.91 -2.80 -5.39
C ILE A 135 2.85 -3.49 -4.41
N VAL A 136 3.51 -2.70 -3.57
CA VAL A 136 4.46 -3.19 -2.56
C VAL A 136 4.24 -2.45 -1.24
N SER A 137 3.75 -3.18 -0.23
CA SER A 137 3.40 -2.63 1.08
C SER A 137 3.90 -3.53 2.22
N GLY A 138 3.50 -3.23 3.44
CA GLY A 138 3.77 -4.05 4.62
C GLY A 138 3.18 -5.45 4.50
N GLY A 139 1.94 -5.57 4.02
CA GLY A 139 1.20 -6.82 3.93
C GLY A 139 1.06 -7.40 2.52
N ASN A 140 1.33 -6.63 1.46
CA ASN A 140 1.06 -7.05 0.08
C ASN A 140 2.26 -6.82 -0.84
N SER A 141 2.44 -7.72 -1.80
CA SER A 141 3.40 -7.57 -2.89
C SER A 141 2.79 -8.20 -4.13
N GLU A 142 2.31 -7.36 -5.06
CA GLU A 142 1.53 -7.80 -6.23
C GLU A 142 1.90 -7.05 -7.49
N ILE A 143 1.75 -7.72 -8.62
CA ILE A 143 1.79 -7.15 -9.97
C ILE A 143 0.39 -7.27 -10.54
N VAL A 144 -0.27 -6.15 -10.73
CA VAL A 144 -1.67 -6.09 -11.16
C VAL A 144 -1.75 -5.43 -12.54
N TYR A 145 -2.33 -6.14 -13.49
CA TYR A 145 -2.66 -5.61 -14.80
C TYR A 145 -4.06 -5.01 -14.77
N MET A 146 -4.21 -3.82 -15.33
CA MET A 146 -5.50 -3.18 -15.53
C MET A 146 -5.71 -2.94 -17.02
N GLU A 147 -6.64 -3.69 -17.61
CA GLU A 147 -7.04 -3.50 -18.99
C GLU A 147 -7.80 -2.18 -19.18
N ASP A 148 -8.64 -1.83 -18.20
CA ASP A 148 -9.49 -0.66 -18.17
C ASP A 148 -9.75 -0.21 -16.72
N GLU A 149 -10.47 0.89 -16.53
CA GLU A 149 -10.83 1.40 -15.21
C GLU A 149 -11.59 0.35 -14.39
N LEU A 150 -11.15 0.13 -13.14
CA LEU A 150 -11.71 -0.86 -12.19
C LEU A 150 -11.75 -2.31 -12.72
N LYS A 151 -10.83 -2.68 -13.61
CA LYS A 151 -10.66 -4.06 -14.10
C LYS A 151 -9.26 -4.54 -13.77
N PHE A 152 -9.16 -5.38 -12.76
CA PHE A 152 -7.92 -5.86 -12.19
C PHE A 152 -7.68 -7.32 -12.56
N LYS A 153 -6.40 -7.66 -12.84
CA LYS A 153 -5.93 -9.02 -13.03
C LYS A 153 -4.56 -9.16 -12.39
N VAL A 154 -4.42 -10.09 -11.47
CA VAL A 154 -3.14 -10.38 -10.81
C VAL A 154 -2.25 -11.20 -11.75
N ILE A 155 -1.09 -10.66 -12.11
CA ILE A 155 -0.09 -11.34 -12.95
C ILE A 155 0.94 -12.07 -12.08
N GLY A 156 1.21 -11.56 -10.88
CA GLY A 156 2.11 -12.15 -9.91
C GLY A 156 1.89 -11.57 -8.54
N GLN A 157 2.17 -12.37 -7.52
CA GLN A 157 2.03 -11.97 -6.11
C GLN A 157 3.05 -12.68 -5.25
N THR A 158 3.22 -12.23 -4.00
CA THR A 158 4.05 -12.98 -3.06
C THR A 158 3.39 -14.30 -2.68
N ILE A 159 4.19 -15.35 -2.57
CA ILE A 159 3.72 -16.67 -2.13
C ILE A 159 4.03 -16.95 -0.65
N ASP A 160 4.66 -15.98 0.01
CA ASP A 160 5.03 -16.06 1.43
C ASP A 160 5.00 -14.64 2.06
N ASP A 161 6.05 -14.18 2.72
CA ASP A 161 6.10 -12.83 3.31
C ASP A 161 5.95 -11.75 2.22
N ALA A 162 5.27 -10.65 2.53
CA ALA A 162 5.37 -9.43 1.73
C ALA A 162 6.75 -8.77 1.89
N ILE A 163 7.16 -7.98 0.88
CA ILE A 163 8.46 -7.31 0.92
C ILE A 163 8.61 -6.37 2.12
N GLY A 164 7.57 -5.61 2.49
CA GLY A 164 7.62 -4.69 3.62
C GLY A 164 7.79 -5.44 4.94
N GLU A 165 7.04 -6.51 5.15
CA GLU A 165 7.19 -7.40 6.32
C GLU A 165 8.60 -8.01 6.38
N CYS A 166 9.15 -8.43 5.24
CA CYS A 166 10.52 -8.92 5.16
C CYS A 166 11.54 -7.85 5.56
N ILE A 167 11.39 -6.63 5.08
CA ILE A 167 12.24 -5.47 5.42
C ILE A 167 12.17 -5.19 6.92
N ASP A 168 10.99 -5.15 7.52
CA ASP A 168 10.82 -4.87 8.95
C ASP A 168 11.44 -5.95 9.84
N LYS A 169 11.28 -7.22 9.45
CA LYS A 169 11.89 -8.35 10.18
C LYS A 169 13.42 -8.32 10.09
N VAL A 170 13.99 -7.99 8.93
CA VAL A 170 15.45 -7.83 8.75
C VAL A 170 15.95 -6.62 9.54
N ALA A 171 15.27 -5.48 9.46
CA ALA A 171 15.61 -4.29 10.22
C ALA A 171 15.65 -4.56 11.73
N ARG A 172 14.65 -5.28 12.25
CA ARG A 172 14.59 -5.68 13.67
C ARG A 172 15.79 -6.53 14.09
N ILE A 173 16.22 -7.51 13.28
CA ILE A 173 17.42 -8.31 13.56
C ILE A 173 18.69 -7.47 13.55
N MET A 174 18.76 -6.44 12.70
CA MET A 174 19.86 -5.49 12.69
C MET A 174 19.80 -4.50 13.85
N GLY A 175 18.79 -4.57 14.73
CA GLY A 175 18.58 -3.66 15.86
C GLY A 175 18.14 -2.26 15.42
N LEU A 176 17.41 -2.15 14.32
CA LEU A 176 16.86 -0.89 13.80
C LEU A 176 15.42 -0.70 14.31
N PRO A 177 14.96 0.56 14.46
CA PRO A 177 13.59 0.86 14.87
C PRO A 177 12.55 0.44 13.84
N TYR A 178 11.31 0.25 14.31
CA TYR A 178 10.12 0.11 13.45
C TYR A 178 9.53 1.51 13.10
N PRO A 179 9.09 1.72 11.84
CA PRO A 179 9.18 0.83 10.68
C PRO A 179 10.58 0.76 10.10
N GLY A 180 11.01 -0.44 9.68
CA GLY A 180 12.37 -0.71 9.23
C GLY A 180 12.71 -0.11 7.86
N GLY A 181 11.72 0.05 7.00
CA GLY A 181 11.90 0.47 5.60
C GLY A 181 12.75 1.73 5.42
N PRO A 182 12.41 2.87 6.07
CA PRO A 182 13.18 4.10 5.96
C PRO A 182 14.63 3.97 6.46
N HIS A 183 14.84 3.15 7.48
CA HIS A 183 16.18 2.91 8.05
C HIS A 183 17.05 2.09 7.10
N ILE A 184 16.51 1.01 6.54
CA ILE A 184 17.20 0.17 5.53
C ILE A 184 17.55 1.02 4.30
N ASP A 185 16.60 1.81 3.76
CA ASP A 185 16.86 2.66 2.60
C ASP A 185 17.97 3.70 2.85
N LYS A 186 17.97 4.33 4.04
CA LYS A 186 19.00 5.29 4.43
C LYS A 186 20.37 4.65 4.57
N MET A 187 20.46 3.48 5.22
CA MET A 187 21.71 2.77 5.44
C MET A 187 22.26 2.19 4.14
N ALA A 188 21.40 1.64 3.29
CA ALA A 188 21.79 1.06 2.02
C ALA A 188 22.49 2.08 1.08
N LYS A 189 22.14 3.37 1.17
CA LYS A 189 22.80 4.46 0.42
C LYS A 189 24.25 4.70 0.86
N LEU A 190 24.60 4.29 2.07
CA LEU A 190 25.92 4.50 2.67
C LEU A 190 26.81 3.25 2.56
N GLY A 191 26.22 2.11 2.21
CA GLY A 191 26.88 0.82 2.15
C GLY A 191 27.17 0.34 0.73
N ASN A 192 27.83 -0.80 0.67
CA ASN A 192 28.15 -1.49 -0.56
C ASN A 192 27.53 -2.90 -0.58
N ASN A 193 27.19 -3.41 -1.74
CA ASN A 193 26.67 -4.77 -1.91
C ASN A 193 27.83 -5.80 -1.85
N VAL A 194 28.24 -6.18 -0.64
CA VAL A 194 29.39 -7.08 -0.40
C VAL A 194 28.97 -8.44 0.14
N TYR A 195 27.79 -8.55 0.78
CA TYR A 195 27.32 -9.82 1.33
C TYR A 195 26.59 -10.63 0.26
N LYS A 196 27.06 -11.88 0.06
CA LYS A 196 26.40 -12.82 -0.86
C LYS A 196 25.16 -13.41 -0.21
N LEU A 197 24.01 -12.86 -0.55
CA LEU A 197 22.72 -13.36 -0.12
C LEU A 197 22.09 -14.24 -1.23
N PRO A 198 21.28 -15.25 -0.89
CA PRO A 198 20.65 -16.10 -1.88
C PRO A 198 19.61 -15.35 -2.68
N ILE A 199 19.61 -15.57 -3.98
CA ILE A 199 18.53 -15.16 -4.87
C ILE A 199 17.55 -16.35 -4.95
N PRO A 200 16.25 -16.15 -4.75
CA PRO A 200 15.27 -17.20 -4.95
C PRO A 200 15.40 -17.84 -6.33
N LYS A 201 15.24 -19.16 -6.38
CA LYS A 201 15.32 -19.89 -7.65
C LYS A 201 14.23 -19.38 -8.59
N ASP A 202 14.61 -19.05 -9.81
CA ASP A 202 13.65 -18.66 -10.83
C ASP A 202 12.80 -19.86 -11.26
N ASP A 203 11.50 -19.78 -11.03
CA ASP A 203 10.49 -20.78 -11.36
C ASP A 203 9.75 -20.51 -12.67
N GLY A 204 10.12 -19.40 -13.36
CA GLY A 204 9.45 -18.95 -14.58
C GLY A 204 8.15 -18.17 -14.33
N SER A 205 7.65 -18.10 -13.10
CA SER A 205 6.46 -17.30 -12.72
C SER A 205 6.81 -15.83 -12.51
N CYS A 206 5.78 -14.98 -12.34
CA CYS A 206 5.92 -13.60 -11.88
C CYS A 206 5.76 -13.46 -10.36
N ASN A 207 5.63 -14.57 -9.62
CA ASN A 207 5.45 -14.55 -8.18
C ASN A 207 6.73 -14.24 -7.42
N PHE A 208 6.59 -13.62 -6.26
CA PHE A 208 7.68 -13.27 -5.34
C PHE A 208 7.80 -14.29 -4.20
N SER A 209 9.00 -14.37 -3.59
CA SER A 209 9.25 -15.10 -2.36
C SER A 209 10.35 -14.42 -1.56
N PHE A 210 10.05 -13.96 -0.35
CA PHE A 210 10.98 -13.21 0.50
C PHE A 210 11.41 -13.95 1.76
N SER A 211 10.69 -15.01 2.17
CA SER A 211 10.98 -15.76 3.40
C SER A 211 12.37 -16.41 3.40
N GLY A 212 12.83 -16.90 2.24
CA GLY A 212 14.17 -17.47 2.10
C GLY A 212 15.28 -16.42 2.29
N LEU A 213 15.12 -15.25 1.67
CA LEU A 213 16.05 -14.12 1.80
C LEU A 213 16.09 -13.61 3.25
N LYS A 214 14.93 -13.39 3.88
CA LYS A 214 14.81 -13.04 5.29
C LYS A 214 15.58 -14.00 6.19
N THR A 215 15.34 -15.31 6.03
CA THR A 215 15.99 -16.34 6.83
C THR A 215 17.51 -16.35 6.63
N ALA A 216 17.98 -16.15 5.41
CA ALA A 216 19.41 -16.09 5.10
C ALA A 216 20.11 -14.90 5.81
N VAL A 217 19.46 -13.71 5.85
CA VAL A 217 20.01 -12.55 6.56
C VAL A 217 20.02 -12.81 8.07
N ILE A 218 18.96 -13.35 8.64
CA ILE A 218 18.88 -13.68 10.07
C ILE A 218 20.00 -14.66 10.45
N ASN A 219 20.19 -15.71 9.67
CA ASN A 219 21.25 -16.71 9.90
C ASN A 219 22.65 -16.11 9.76
N LEU A 220 22.85 -15.20 8.80
CA LEU A 220 24.11 -14.51 8.59
C LEU A 220 24.47 -13.63 9.82
N VAL A 221 23.54 -12.83 10.30
CA VAL A 221 23.73 -11.97 11.47
C VAL A 221 24.03 -12.81 12.72
N HIS A 222 23.22 -13.84 13.02
CA HIS A 222 23.46 -14.73 14.16
C HIS A 222 24.82 -15.43 14.09
N LYS A 223 25.25 -15.87 12.89
CA LYS A 223 26.57 -16.50 12.72
C LYS A 223 27.70 -15.54 12.99
N MET A 224 27.57 -14.28 12.59
CA MET A 224 28.57 -13.23 12.88
C MET A 224 28.63 -12.94 14.36
N GLU A 225 27.49 -12.77 15.02
CA GLU A 225 27.41 -12.57 16.48
C GLU A 225 28.01 -13.74 17.26
N GLN A 226 27.72 -14.99 16.89
CA GLN A 226 28.29 -16.18 17.55
C GLN A 226 29.81 -16.31 17.40
N ASN A 227 30.37 -15.75 16.30
CA ASN A 227 31.81 -15.78 16.03
C ASN A 227 32.53 -14.48 16.47
N ASP A 228 31.86 -13.61 17.22
CA ASP A 228 32.37 -12.27 17.57
C ASP A 228 32.92 -11.50 16.37
N THR A 229 32.29 -11.69 15.18
CA THR A 229 32.67 -11.02 13.95
C THR A 229 31.80 -9.77 13.76
N GLU A 230 32.40 -8.60 13.76
CA GLU A 230 31.71 -7.38 13.43
C GLU A 230 31.28 -7.37 11.95
N TYR A 231 30.12 -6.78 11.68
CA TYR A 231 29.62 -6.53 10.33
C TYR A 231 29.19 -5.08 10.17
N ASP A 232 29.45 -4.53 8.98
CA ASP A 232 28.92 -3.21 8.65
C ASP A 232 27.43 -3.29 8.33
N LYS A 233 26.63 -2.60 9.13
CA LYS A 233 25.17 -2.57 8.97
C LYS A 233 24.75 -1.86 7.68
N ASN A 234 25.51 -0.88 7.19
CA ASN A 234 25.21 -0.21 5.94
C ASN A 234 25.40 -1.16 4.75
N ASP A 235 26.51 -1.91 4.76
CA ASP A 235 26.80 -2.90 3.72
C ASP A 235 25.77 -4.03 3.73
N LEU A 236 25.34 -4.47 4.92
CA LEU A 236 24.29 -5.50 5.02
C LEU A 236 22.94 -4.97 4.51
N ALA A 237 22.57 -3.74 4.86
CA ALA A 237 21.36 -3.09 4.36
C ALA A 237 21.41 -2.94 2.84
N CYS A 238 22.55 -2.52 2.28
CA CYS A 238 22.74 -2.40 0.83
C CYS A 238 22.62 -3.74 0.13
N SER A 239 23.29 -4.77 0.65
CA SER A 239 23.25 -6.13 0.07
C SER A 239 21.84 -6.72 0.11
N PHE A 240 21.15 -6.59 1.25
CA PHE A 240 19.77 -7.07 1.41
C PHE A 240 18.82 -6.33 0.47
N GLN A 241 18.84 -5.00 0.49
CA GLN A 241 17.96 -4.18 -0.34
C GLN A 241 18.15 -4.48 -1.83
N THR A 242 19.39 -4.58 -2.28
CA THR A 242 19.72 -4.88 -3.68
C THR A 242 19.09 -6.23 -4.09
N ILE A 243 19.32 -7.30 -3.32
CA ILE A 243 18.80 -8.63 -3.68
C ILE A 243 17.27 -8.69 -3.61
N ALA A 244 16.66 -8.06 -2.60
CA ALA A 244 15.22 -8.03 -2.45
C ALA A 244 14.54 -7.34 -3.65
N PHE A 245 15.04 -6.19 -4.06
CA PHE A 245 14.46 -5.47 -5.20
C PHE A 245 14.86 -6.03 -6.57
N GLU A 246 16.04 -6.65 -6.71
CA GLU A 246 16.38 -7.38 -7.94
C GLU A 246 15.35 -8.47 -8.27
N GLN A 247 14.87 -9.17 -7.26
CA GLN A 247 13.79 -10.13 -7.44
C GLN A 247 12.53 -9.46 -7.99
N ILE A 248 12.12 -8.34 -7.38
CA ILE A 248 10.94 -7.58 -7.83
C ILE A 248 11.13 -7.11 -9.27
N PHE A 249 12.26 -6.50 -9.60
CA PHE A 249 12.52 -6.00 -10.94
C PHE A 249 12.46 -7.10 -12.00
N ASN A 250 13.10 -8.24 -11.74
CA ASN A 250 13.13 -9.35 -12.68
C ASN A 250 11.73 -9.92 -12.94
N LYS A 251 10.92 -10.10 -11.89
CA LYS A 251 9.55 -10.58 -12.00
C LYS A 251 8.63 -9.55 -12.65
N PHE A 252 8.81 -8.26 -12.33
CA PHE A 252 8.04 -7.17 -12.93
C PHE A 252 8.31 -7.01 -14.42
N ILE A 253 9.58 -7.02 -14.86
CA ILE A 253 9.93 -6.96 -16.29
C ILE A 253 9.42 -8.20 -17.04
N ARG A 254 9.44 -9.37 -16.38
CA ARG A 254 8.80 -10.58 -16.94
C ARG A 254 7.30 -10.39 -17.13
N ALA A 255 6.59 -9.87 -16.12
CA ALA A 255 5.16 -9.57 -16.25
C ALA A 255 4.91 -8.56 -17.38
N LEU A 256 5.72 -7.51 -17.44
CA LEU A 256 5.64 -6.49 -18.48
C LEU A 256 5.84 -7.06 -19.91
N SER A 257 6.64 -8.14 -20.06
CA SER A 257 6.82 -8.81 -21.34
C SER A 257 5.62 -9.67 -21.78
N GLN A 258 4.66 -9.91 -20.89
CA GLN A 258 3.46 -10.74 -21.18
C GLN A 258 2.22 -9.91 -21.54
N VAL A 259 2.27 -8.60 -21.35
CA VAL A 259 1.13 -7.70 -21.57
C VAL A 259 1.56 -6.46 -22.36
N ASP A 260 0.63 -5.89 -23.11
CA ASP A 260 0.86 -4.60 -23.76
C ASP A 260 0.26 -3.50 -22.90
N VAL A 261 1.08 -2.53 -22.49
CA VAL A 261 0.66 -1.45 -21.60
C VAL A 261 1.18 -0.09 -22.07
N LYS A 262 0.40 0.94 -21.79
CA LYS A 262 0.78 2.34 -22.03
C LYS A 262 1.53 2.93 -20.84
N GLN A 263 1.25 2.44 -19.64
CA GLN A 263 1.75 3.03 -18.40
C GLN A 263 2.07 1.97 -17.35
N VAL A 264 3.06 2.27 -16.54
CA VAL A 264 3.38 1.57 -15.29
C VAL A 264 3.11 2.51 -14.12
N VAL A 265 2.48 2.00 -13.07
CA VAL A 265 2.21 2.75 -11.83
C VAL A 265 2.74 2.01 -10.60
N LEU A 266 3.17 2.74 -9.58
CA LEU A 266 3.63 2.19 -8.30
C LEU A 266 2.62 2.51 -7.21
N GLY A 267 2.49 1.61 -6.21
CA GLY A 267 1.65 1.84 -5.04
C GLY A 267 2.14 1.08 -3.81
N GLY A 268 1.63 1.46 -2.63
CA GLY A 268 1.98 0.88 -1.34
C GLY A 268 3.20 1.50 -0.68
N GLY A 269 3.31 1.37 0.64
CA GLY A 269 4.31 2.05 1.48
C GLY A 269 5.76 1.79 1.08
N VAL A 270 6.09 0.58 0.60
CA VAL A 270 7.45 0.25 0.13
C VAL A 270 7.81 0.98 -1.17
N SER A 271 6.82 1.46 -1.94
CA SER A 271 7.08 2.29 -3.12
C SER A 271 7.71 3.65 -2.79
N ALA A 272 7.76 4.04 -1.52
CA ALA A 272 8.53 5.20 -1.04
C ALA A 272 10.05 4.96 -1.03
N ASN A 273 10.53 3.71 -1.12
CA ASN A 273 11.95 3.38 -1.14
C ASN A 273 12.65 4.00 -2.35
N SER A 274 13.73 4.74 -2.09
CA SER A 274 14.39 5.55 -3.12
C SER A 274 15.07 4.72 -4.21
N TYR A 275 15.63 3.54 -3.85
CA TYR A 275 16.26 2.64 -4.81
C TYR A 275 15.21 2.00 -5.73
N LEU A 276 14.08 1.52 -5.16
CA LEU A 276 12.98 1.01 -5.95
C LEU A 276 12.47 2.05 -6.96
N ARG A 277 12.22 3.28 -6.50
CA ARG A 277 11.69 4.37 -7.35
C ARG A 277 12.58 4.70 -8.53
N SER A 278 13.89 4.79 -8.31
CA SER A 278 14.85 5.11 -9.37
C SER A 278 15.02 3.95 -10.34
N GLU A 279 15.22 2.73 -9.82
CA GLU A 279 15.53 1.57 -10.65
C GLU A 279 14.35 1.07 -11.47
N ILE A 280 13.11 1.15 -10.96
CA ILE A 280 11.95 0.73 -11.76
C ILE A 280 11.78 1.60 -12.99
N VAL A 281 12.00 2.92 -12.87
CA VAL A 281 11.96 3.85 -14.00
C VAL A 281 13.04 3.48 -15.03
N ASN A 282 14.28 3.27 -14.58
CA ASN A 282 15.40 2.91 -15.44
C ASN A 282 15.12 1.61 -16.20
N ARG A 283 14.63 0.59 -15.51
CA ARG A 283 14.39 -0.74 -16.10
C ARG A 283 13.21 -0.77 -17.06
N VAL A 284 12.12 -0.08 -16.74
CA VAL A 284 10.97 0.04 -17.64
C VAL A 284 11.37 0.79 -18.91
N LYS A 285 12.13 1.90 -18.77
CA LYS A 285 12.62 2.66 -19.92
C LYS A 285 13.65 1.91 -20.76
N ALA A 286 14.47 1.07 -20.14
CA ALA A 286 15.39 0.18 -20.85
C ALA A 286 14.65 -0.96 -21.60
N PHE A 287 13.52 -1.44 -21.05
CA PHE A 287 12.67 -2.43 -21.69
C PHE A 287 11.88 -1.82 -22.88
N ASN A 288 11.21 -0.71 -22.66
CA ASN A 288 10.48 0.03 -23.69
C ASN A 288 10.39 1.52 -23.29
N PRO A 289 11.08 2.42 -24.03
CA PRO A 289 11.10 3.85 -23.74
C PRO A 289 9.74 4.56 -23.90
N ASP A 290 8.80 3.95 -24.63
CA ASP A 290 7.48 4.54 -24.89
C ASP A 290 6.51 4.33 -23.70
N ILE A 291 6.78 3.37 -22.82
CA ILE A 291 5.96 3.15 -21.65
C ILE A 291 6.15 4.30 -20.64
N GLU A 292 5.07 4.97 -20.29
CA GLU A 292 5.10 5.99 -19.25
C GLU A 292 5.22 5.35 -17.87
N VAL A 293 6.04 5.90 -16.99
CA VAL A 293 6.17 5.43 -15.61
C VAL A 293 5.71 6.53 -14.66
N MET A 294 4.65 6.26 -13.92
CA MET A 294 4.11 7.15 -12.90
C MET A 294 4.55 6.67 -11.52
N VAL A 295 5.21 7.56 -10.80
CA VAL A 295 5.73 7.31 -9.45
C VAL A 295 5.05 8.28 -8.50
N PRO A 296 4.23 7.80 -7.54
CA PRO A 296 3.43 8.67 -6.70
C PRO A 296 4.27 9.53 -5.76
N SER A 297 3.75 10.69 -5.34
CA SER A 297 4.34 11.48 -4.24
C SER A 297 4.43 10.65 -2.97
N LEU A 298 5.37 10.97 -2.08
CA LEU A 298 5.63 10.15 -0.89
C LEU A 298 4.41 10.02 0.02
N TRP A 299 3.59 11.05 0.14
CA TRP A 299 2.36 10.99 0.94
C TRP A 299 1.30 10.05 0.35
N CYS A 300 1.29 9.87 -0.98
CA CYS A 300 0.41 8.92 -1.67
C CYS A 300 0.86 7.46 -1.52
N CYS A 301 2.12 7.21 -1.13
CA CYS A 301 2.61 5.85 -0.91
C CYS A 301 2.06 5.24 0.38
N MET A 302 1.87 6.06 1.42
CA MET A 302 1.41 5.61 2.73
C MET A 302 -0.11 5.45 2.74
N ASP A 303 -0.62 4.68 3.73
CA ASP A 303 -2.05 4.52 3.91
C ASP A 303 -2.70 5.88 4.21
N ASN A 304 -3.72 6.20 3.45
CA ASN A 304 -4.46 7.45 3.58
C ASN A 304 -5.87 7.29 2.99
N ALA A 305 -6.83 8.06 3.49
CA ALA A 305 -8.19 7.94 3.02
C ALA A 305 -8.47 8.68 1.70
N ALA A 306 -7.55 9.54 1.24
CA ALA A 306 -7.71 10.23 -0.04
C ALA A 306 -7.68 9.24 -1.22
N MET A 307 -6.86 8.18 -1.12
CA MET A 307 -6.82 7.10 -2.11
C MET A 307 -8.16 6.35 -2.17
N ILE A 308 -8.82 6.17 -1.03
CA ILE A 308 -10.12 5.51 -0.93
C ILE A 308 -11.23 6.41 -1.49
N ALA A 309 -11.17 7.71 -1.20
CA ALA A 309 -12.11 8.67 -1.75
C ALA A 309 -12.02 8.76 -3.29
N LEU A 310 -10.82 8.66 -3.88
CA LEU A 310 -10.64 8.63 -5.34
C LEU A 310 -11.33 7.44 -6.00
N VAL A 311 -11.12 6.23 -5.48
CA VAL A 311 -11.82 5.03 -5.97
C VAL A 311 -13.32 5.19 -5.76
N GLY A 312 -13.72 5.67 -4.58
CA GLY A 312 -15.13 5.95 -4.24
C GLY A 312 -15.78 6.93 -5.22
N SER A 313 -15.05 7.95 -5.68
CA SER A 313 -15.56 8.90 -6.68
C SER A 313 -15.85 8.23 -8.02
N LYS A 314 -14.95 7.35 -8.48
CA LYS A 314 -15.14 6.58 -9.71
C LYS A 314 -16.33 5.61 -9.60
N MET A 315 -16.42 4.89 -8.48
CA MET A 315 -17.53 3.97 -8.24
C MET A 315 -18.87 4.70 -8.10
N TYR A 316 -18.87 5.90 -7.53
CA TYR A 316 -20.07 6.75 -7.44
C TYR A 316 -20.64 7.06 -8.83
N ASP A 317 -19.77 7.47 -9.78
CA ASP A 317 -20.19 7.79 -11.16
C ASP A 317 -20.75 6.56 -11.89
N LEU A 318 -20.21 5.38 -11.58
CA LEU A 318 -20.70 4.09 -12.10
C LEU A 318 -21.91 3.54 -11.34
N LYS A 319 -22.36 4.24 -10.26
CA LYS A 319 -23.45 3.82 -9.38
C LYS A 319 -23.22 2.44 -8.73
N LYS A 320 -21.97 2.11 -8.46
CA LYS A 320 -21.57 0.90 -7.74
C LYS A 320 -21.65 1.17 -6.24
N PHE A 321 -22.79 0.90 -5.64
CA PHE A 321 -23.07 1.14 -4.23
C PHE A 321 -23.19 -0.16 -3.47
N ALA A 322 -22.64 -0.18 -2.26
CA ALA A 322 -22.71 -1.32 -1.38
C ALA A 322 -24.00 -1.28 -0.54
N SER A 323 -24.49 -2.43 -0.20
CA SER A 323 -25.56 -2.59 0.77
C SER A 323 -25.04 -2.38 2.21
N LEU A 324 -25.93 -1.99 3.14
CA LEU A 324 -25.56 -1.82 4.55
C LEU A 324 -25.26 -3.15 5.29
N ASP A 325 -25.52 -4.29 4.69
CA ASP A 325 -25.22 -5.61 5.25
C ASP A 325 -23.82 -6.13 4.89
N ILE A 326 -23.03 -5.41 4.08
CA ILE A 326 -21.66 -5.83 3.76
C ILE A 326 -20.84 -6.07 5.02
N SER A 327 -19.87 -6.98 4.92
CA SER A 327 -18.92 -7.29 5.98
C SER A 327 -17.50 -6.96 5.55
N SER A 328 -16.63 -6.67 6.52
CA SER A 328 -15.20 -6.57 6.26
C SER A 328 -14.65 -7.91 5.78
N ASN A 329 -13.79 -7.86 4.77
CA ASN A 329 -13.11 -9.04 4.22
C ASN A 329 -11.59 -8.87 4.38
N PRO A 330 -10.96 -9.49 5.40
CA PRO A 330 -9.51 -9.34 5.63
C PRO A 330 -8.66 -9.91 4.51
N ASP A 331 -9.18 -10.88 3.75
CA ASP A 331 -8.51 -11.58 2.66
C ASP A 331 -9.13 -11.21 1.29
N PHE A 332 -9.65 -9.99 1.16
CA PHE A 332 -10.31 -9.54 -0.06
C PHE A 332 -9.31 -9.56 -1.24
N ASP A 333 -9.61 -10.38 -2.26
CA ASP A 333 -8.83 -10.44 -3.49
C ASP A 333 -9.20 -9.26 -4.41
N ILE A 334 -8.19 -8.63 -5.00
CA ILE A 334 -8.44 -7.49 -5.90
C ILE A 334 -9.19 -7.89 -7.18
N GLU A 335 -9.07 -9.15 -7.61
CA GLU A 335 -9.84 -9.65 -8.75
C GLU A 335 -11.33 -9.78 -8.43
N ASP A 336 -11.70 -10.07 -7.18
CA ASP A 336 -13.09 -10.12 -6.75
C ASP A 336 -13.75 -8.73 -6.78
N PHE A 337 -12.96 -7.67 -6.58
CA PHE A 337 -13.43 -6.29 -6.67
C PHE A 337 -13.92 -5.88 -8.07
N ASN A 338 -13.61 -6.63 -9.12
CA ASN A 338 -14.15 -6.42 -10.47
C ASN A 338 -15.69 -6.58 -10.52
N ASN A 339 -16.25 -7.36 -9.60
CA ASN A 339 -17.66 -7.75 -9.59
C ASN A 339 -18.53 -6.86 -8.67
N ASP A 340 -17.91 -6.05 -7.82
CA ASP A 340 -18.58 -5.17 -6.84
C ASP A 340 -19.09 -3.83 -7.42
#